data_0c52aa6eae6cac86ac867260faeaedad
#
_entry.id   0c52aa6eae6cac86ac867260faeaedad
#
_cell.length_a   1.000
_cell.length_b   1.000
_cell.length_c   1.000
_cell.angle_alpha   90.00
_cell.angle_beta   90.00
_cell.angle_gamma   90.00
#
_symmetry.space_group_name_H-M   'P 1'
#
loop_
_entity.id
_entity.type
_entity.pdbx_description
1 polymer ?
#
loop_
_entity_poly.entity_id
_entity_poly.type
_entity_poly.pdbx_seq_one_letter_code
_entity_poly.pdbx_strand_id
1 'polypeptide(L)'
;MPTVLAFDVYGTLIDTHGVVIKLQEYVGSKAEEFSRVWREKQLEYSFRRGLMRSYENFGVCTSQALDYTNAYLDTGLSTDHKATLLAEYRGLPAFDDVKESLVRLKADGHSLYAFSNGTADAVETLLATAGIRDLFDG
;
A
#
# COMPACT_ATOMS: atom_id res chain seq x y z
N MET A 1 -25.26 11.73 13.85
CA MET A 1 -24.81 13.00 13.26
C MET A 1 -23.83 12.75 12.13
N PRO A 2 -24.00 13.38 10.99
CA PRO A 2 -23.02 13.32 9.94
C PRO A 2 -21.65 13.80 10.43
N THR A 3 -20.59 13.05 10.09
CA THR A 3 -19.22 13.31 10.52
C THR A 3 -18.30 13.17 9.31
N VAL A 4 -17.21 13.91 9.31
CA VAL A 4 -16.13 13.71 8.33
C VAL A 4 -15.16 12.66 8.88
N LEU A 5 -14.93 11.62 8.12
CA LEU A 5 -14.03 10.52 8.47
C LEU A 5 -12.85 10.51 7.50
N ALA A 6 -11.65 10.55 8.04
CA ALA A 6 -10.42 10.43 7.28
C ALA A 6 -9.80 9.04 7.53
N PHE A 7 -9.59 8.28 6.46
CA PHE A 7 -9.05 6.92 6.51
C PHE A 7 -7.61 6.90 6.04
N ASP A 8 -6.73 6.28 6.80
CA ASP A 8 -5.46 5.80 6.28
C ASP A 8 -5.72 4.74 5.19
N VAL A 9 -4.81 4.60 4.25
CA VAL A 9 -5.00 3.74 3.07
C VAL A 9 -4.22 2.44 3.19
N TYR A 10 -2.88 2.49 3.15
CA TYR A 10 -2.04 1.30 3.18
C TYR A 10 -2.05 0.61 4.54
N GLY A 11 -2.57 -0.61 4.61
CA GLY A 11 -2.67 -1.38 5.84
C GLY A 11 -3.94 -1.10 6.66
N THR A 12 -4.79 -0.18 6.20
CA THR A 12 -6.10 0.14 6.81
C THR A 12 -7.24 -0.21 5.87
N LEU A 13 -7.27 0.36 4.69
CA LEU A 13 -8.24 0.05 3.63
C LEU A 13 -7.69 -1.02 2.67
N ILE A 14 -6.42 -0.93 2.36
CA ILE A 14 -5.72 -1.76 1.37
C ILE A 14 -4.80 -2.74 2.09
N ASP A 15 -4.96 -4.02 1.76
CA ASP A 15 -4.16 -5.12 2.30
C ASP A 15 -2.79 -5.17 1.65
N THR A 16 -1.79 -4.67 2.35
CA THR A 16 -0.40 -4.65 1.88
C THR A 16 0.23 -6.05 1.79
N HIS A 17 -0.34 -7.06 2.45
CA HIS A 17 0.07 -8.46 2.32
C HIS A 17 -0.51 -9.14 1.07
N GLY A 18 -1.39 -8.50 0.32
CA GLY A 18 -1.88 -9.02 -0.96
C GLY A 18 -0.78 -9.32 -1.98
N VAL A 19 0.39 -8.69 -1.84
CA VAL A 19 1.57 -8.96 -2.67
C VAL A 19 2.23 -10.32 -2.41
N VAL A 20 1.93 -10.98 -1.28
CA VAL A 20 2.53 -12.27 -0.89
C VAL A 20 2.29 -13.34 -1.94
N ILE A 21 1.13 -13.37 -2.56
CA ILE A 21 0.80 -14.35 -3.61
C ILE A 21 1.81 -14.25 -4.77
N LYS A 22 2.10 -13.04 -5.23
CA LYS A 22 3.09 -12.82 -6.29
C LYS A 22 4.51 -13.09 -5.80
N LEU A 23 4.82 -12.73 -4.57
CA LEU A 23 6.12 -13.02 -3.95
C LEU A 23 6.40 -14.53 -3.86
N GLN A 24 5.39 -15.36 -3.59
CA GLN A 24 5.55 -16.81 -3.53
C GLN A 24 6.06 -17.40 -4.84
N GLU A 25 5.68 -16.82 -5.98
CA GLU A 25 6.17 -17.24 -7.30
C GLU A 25 7.69 -17.01 -7.46
N TYR A 26 8.23 -15.97 -6.82
CA TYR A 26 9.62 -15.54 -6.99
C TYR A 26 10.56 -15.97 -5.87
N VAL A 27 10.08 -15.98 -4.63
CA VAL A 27 10.91 -16.20 -3.44
C VAL A 27 10.44 -17.39 -2.59
N GLY A 28 9.36 -18.07 -3.01
CA GLY A 28 8.86 -19.28 -2.35
C GLY A 28 8.51 -19.06 -0.89
N SER A 29 9.07 -19.89 0.00
CA SER A 29 8.78 -19.86 1.44
C SER A 29 9.23 -18.59 2.16
N LYS A 30 10.05 -17.75 1.53
CA LYS A 30 10.45 -16.44 2.08
C LYS A 30 9.41 -15.33 1.87
N ALA A 31 8.32 -15.59 1.15
CA ALA A 31 7.36 -14.57 0.73
C ALA A 31 6.76 -13.76 1.89
N GLU A 32 6.35 -14.42 2.95
CA GLU A 32 5.76 -13.76 4.14
C GLU A 32 6.79 -12.85 4.84
N GLU A 33 7.99 -13.37 5.07
CA GLU A 33 9.06 -12.59 5.67
C GLU A 33 9.47 -11.42 4.76
N PHE A 34 9.55 -11.67 3.46
CA PHE A 34 9.85 -10.65 2.47
C PHE A 34 8.83 -9.51 2.51
N SER A 35 7.53 -9.83 2.48
CA SER A 35 6.45 -8.85 2.55
C SER A 35 6.54 -8.01 3.82
N ARG A 36 6.76 -8.64 4.97
CA ARG A 36 6.91 -7.96 6.26
C ARG A 36 8.11 -7.00 6.27
N VAL A 37 9.29 -7.46 5.90
CA VAL A 37 10.51 -6.65 5.88
C VAL A 37 10.38 -5.49 4.87
N TRP A 38 9.82 -5.76 3.69
CA TRP A 38 9.58 -4.74 2.68
C TRP A 38 8.69 -3.62 3.23
N ARG A 39 7.58 -3.97 3.87
CA ARG A 39 6.66 -3.01 4.48
C ARG A 39 7.31 -2.22 5.61
N GLU A 40 8.04 -2.87 6.49
CA GLU A 40 8.76 -2.22 7.59
C GLU A 40 9.78 -1.19 7.06
N LYS A 41 10.55 -1.55 6.04
CA LYS A 41 11.54 -0.65 5.44
C LYS A 41 10.91 0.49 4.64
N GLN A 42 9.81 0.25 3.97
CA GLN A 42 9.04 1.28 3.28
C GLN A 42 8.61 2.39 4.25
N LEU A 43 8.05 2.02 5.39
CA LEU A 43 7.65 2.97 6.44
C LEU A 43 8.86 3.66 7.07
N GLU A 44 9.90 2.90 7.40
CA GLU A 44 11.14 3.43 7.98
C GLU A 44 11.76 4.49 7.07
N TYR A 45 11.89 4.21 5.78
CA TYR A 45 12.47 5.16 4.82
C TYR A 45 11.62 6.41 4.65
N SER A 46 10.30 6.26 4.61
CA SER A 46 9.38 7.39 4.54
C SER A 46 9.53 8.31 5.76
N PHE A 47 9.54 7.76 6.96
CA PHE A 47 9.68 8.53 8.20
C PHE A 47 11.06 9.17 8.34
N ARG A 48 12.13 8.44 8.04
CA ARG A 48 13.51 8.99 8.08
C ARG A 48 13.69 10.15 7.12
N ARG A 49 13.16 10.05 5.90
CA ARG A 49 13.21 11.13 4.92
C ARG A 49 12.46 12.37 5.41
N GLY A 50 11.32 12.21 6.04
CA GLY A 50 10.59 13.31 6.66
C GLY A 50 11.40 13.99 7.75
N LEU A 51 12.01 13.23 8.64
CA LEU A 51 12.84 13.76 9.74
C LEU A 51 14.11 14.47 9.22
N MET A 52 14.73 13.93 8.17
CA MET A 52 15.93 14.52 7.54
C MET A 52 15.59 15.72 6.64
N ARG A 53 14.33 16.07 6.45
CA ARG A 53 13.84 17.06 5.48
C ARG A 53 14.31 16.78 4.04
N SER A 54 14.41 15.52 3.70
CA SER A 54 14.84 14.99 2.39
C SER A 54 13.67 14.21 1.76
N TYR A 55 12.53 14.88 1.60
CA TYR A 55 11.32 14.26 1.10
C TYR A 55 11.54 13.64 -0.28
N GLU A 56 11.08 12.41 -0.41
CA GLU A 56 10.81 11.73 -1.66
C GLU A 56 9.42 11.12 -1.58
N ASN A 57 8.74 10.94 -2.73
CA ASN A 57 7.41 10.35 -2.71
C ASN A 57 7.43 8.88 -2.23
N PHE A 58 6.28 8.41 -1.79
CA PHE A 58 6.16 7.09 -1.20
C PHE A 58 6.53 5.96 -2.16
N GLY A 59 6.33 6.14 -3.47
CA GLY A 59 6.75 5.18 -4.50
C GLY A 59 8.27 4.99 -4.54
N VAL A 60 9.05 6.05 -4.34
CA VAL A 60 10.52 5.98 -4.23
C VAL A 60 10.90 5.17 -2.99
N CYS A 61 10.28 5.45 -1.84
CA CYS A 61 10.52 4.68 -0.62
C CYS A 61 10.15 3.20 -0.79
N THR A 62 9.07 2.90 -1.47
CA THR A 62 8.63 1.54 -1.80
C THR A 62 9.68 0.79 -2.63
N SER A 63 10.20 1.43 -3.68
CA SER A 63 11.23 0.85 -4.54
C SER A 63 12.55 0.62 -3.81
N GLN A 64 13.00 1.59 -3.03
CA GLN A 64 14.24 1.46 -2.26
C GLN A 64 14.14 0.40 -1.15
N ALA A 65 12.98 0.29 -0.51
CA ALA A 65 12.72 -0.75 0.46
C ALA A 65 12.70 -2.14 -0.17
N LEU A 66 12.21 -2.26 -1.41
CA LEU A 66 12.27 -3.51 -2.18
C LEU A 66 13.72 -3.92 -2.45
N ASP A 67 14.57 -2.98 -2.88
CA ASP A 67 15.99 -3.24 -3.12
C ASP A 67 16.70 -3.69 -1.84
N TYR A 68 16.44 -3.00 -0.73
CA TYR A 68 16.97 -3.40 0.57
C TYR A 68 16.55 -4.83 0.94
N THR A 69 15.27 -5.13 0.85
CA THR A 69 14.72 -6.44 1.24
C THR A 69 15.30 -7.57 0.40
N ASN A 70 15.41 -7.35 -0.90
CA ASN A 70 16.03 -8.30 -1.82
C ASN A 70 17.48 -8.63 -1.42
N ALA A 71 18.26 -7.60 -1.08
CA ALA A 71 19.64 -7.77 -0.63
C ALA A 71 19.72 -8.43 0.76
N TYR A 72 18.88 -7.98 1.70
CA TYR A 72 18.87 -8.46 3.08
C TYR A 72 18.51 -9.95 3.20
N LEU A 73 17.52 -10.40 2.42
CA LEU A 73 17.07 -11.79 2.40
C LEU A 73 17.79 -12.65 1.35
N ASP A 74 18.69 -12.06 0.58
CA ASP A 74 19.46 -12.72 -0.49
C ASP A 74 18.54 -13.51 -1.44
N THR A 75 17.52 -12.84 -1.97
CA THR A 75 16.50 -13.49 -2.79
C THR A 75 16.78 -13.48 -4.30
N GLY A 76 17.73 -12.67 -4.74
CA GLY A 76 18.17 -12.67 -6.14
C GLY A 76 17.11 -12.23 -7.16
N LEU A 77 16.19 -11.33 -6.77
CA LEU A 77 15.17 -10.82 -7.68
C LEU A 77 15.80 -10.08 -8.86
N SER A 78 15.35 -10.42 -10.07
CA SER A 78 15.72 -9.69 -11.28
C SER A 78 15.06 -8.31 -11.34
N THR A 79 15.55 -7.46 -12.24
CA THR A 79 14.92 -6.15 -12.53
C THR A 79 13.45 -6.32 -12.94
N ASP A 80 13.14 -7.34 -13.75
CA ASP A 80 11.76 -7.61 -14.19
C ASP A 80 10.88 -8.08 -13.04
N HIS A 81 11.39 -8.94 -12.15
CA HIS A 81 10.66 -9.34 -10.94
C HIS A 81 10.33 -8.13 -10.07
N LYS A 82 11.29 -7.23 -9.85
CA LYS A 82 11.07 -6.02 -9.07
C LYS A 82 10.04 -5.11 -9.71
N ALA A 83 10.10 -4.92 -11.03
CA ALA A 83 9.13 -4.11 -11.77
C ALA A 83 7.71 -4.68 -11.63
N THR A 84 7.55 -6.00 -11.74
CA THR A 84 6.28 -6.69 -11.54
C THR A 84 5.76 -6.50 -10.12
N LEU A 85 6.59 -6.68 -9.11
CA LEU A 85 6.19 -6.49 -7.71
C LEU A 85 5.76 -5.06 -7.41
N LEU A 86 6.44 -4.06 -7.97
CA LEU A 86 6.05 -2.66 -7.83
C LEU A 86 4.72 -2.37 -8.53
N ALA A 87 4.44 -3.01 -9.66
CA ALA A 87 3.16 -2.90 -10.34
C ALA A 87 2.03 -3.55 -9.53
N GLU A 88 2.26 -4.73 -8.96
CA GLU A 88 1.31 -5.40 -8.05
C GLU A 88 0.99 -4.52 -6.84
N TYR A 89 2.00 -3.86 -6.28
CA TYR A 89 1.84 -2.98 -5.11
C TYR A 89 0.91 -1.78 -5.39
N ARG A 90 0.77 -1.38 -6.64
CA ARG A 90 -0.15 -0.31 -7.07
C ARG A 90 -1.60 -0.75 -7.21
N GLY A 91 -1.86 -2.04 -7.24
CA GLY A 91 -3.19 -2.62 -7.44
C GLY A 91 -3.60 -3.61 -6.36
N LEU A 92 -3.11 -3.45 -5.14
CA LEU A 92 -3.42 -4.33 -4.00
C LEU A 92 -4.91 -4.32 -3.67
N PRO A 93 -5.46 -5.44 -3.18
CA PRO A 93 -6.88 -5.54 -2.81
C PRO A 93 -7.17 -4.77 -1.52
N ALA A 94 -8.43 -4.40 -1.34
CA ALA A 94 -8.94 -3.96 -0.04
C ALA A 94 -9.12 -5.16 0.89
N PHE A 95 -9.10 -4.91 2.21
CA PHE A 95 -9.54 -5.91 3.17
C PHE A 95 -11.02 -6.24 2.95
N ASP A 96 -11.43 -7.47 3.30
CA ASP A 96 -12.76 -8.02 2.97
C ASP A 96 -13.92 -7.21 3.57
N ASP A 97 -13.73 -6.61 4.74
CA ASP A 97 -14.75 -5.83 5.47
C ASP A 97 -14.89 -4.38 5.01
N VAL A 98 -13.96 -3.88 4.20
CA VAL A 98 -13.85 -2.45 3.87
C VAL A 98 -15.03 -1.95 3.06
N LYS A 99 -15.33 -2.61 1.94
CA LYS A 99 -16.37 -2.12 1.01
C LYS A 99 -17.73 -2.03 1.68
N GLU A 100 -18.13 -3.06 2.39
CA GLU A 100 -19.41 -3.09 3.10
C GLU A 100 -19.47 -2.00 4.18
N SER A 101 -18.41 -1.86 4.96
CA SER A 101 -18.32 -0.85 6.01
C SER A 101 -18.42 0.58 5.47
N LEU A 102 -17.71 0.88 4.37
CA LEU A 102 -17.77 2.20 3.73
C LEU A 102 -19.16 2.50 3.16
N VAL A 103 -19.83 1.52 2.55
CA VAL A 103 -21.20 1.67 2.04
C VAL A 103 -22.15 2.03 3.19
N ARG A 104 -22.04 1.37 4.32
CA ARG A 104 -22.85 1.68 5.51
C ARG A 104 -22.58 3.08 6.03
N LEU A 105 -21.34 3.50 6.15
CA LEU A 105 -20.97 4.85 6.59
C LEU A 105 -21.52 5.94 5.65
N LYS A 106 -21.48 5.71 4.33
CA LYS A 106 -22.11 6.63 3.36
C LYS A 106 -23.63 6.70 3.53
N ALA A 107 -24.28 5.54 3.74
CA ALA A 107 -25.73 5.50 3.97
C ALA A 107 -26.13 6.24 5.26
N ASP A 108 -25.27 6.24 6.27
CA ASP A 108 -25.46 6.99 7.53
C ASP A 108 -25.17 8.50 7.36
N GLY A 109 -24.79 8.95 6.17
CA GLY A 109 -24.59 10.36 5.82
C GLY A 109 -23.20 10.91 6.14
N HIS A 110 -22.23 10.05 6.42
CA HIS A 110 -20.84 10.48 6.66
C HIS A 110 -20.14 10.89 5.38
N SER A 111 -19.20 11.84 5.47
CA SER A 111 -18.27 12.19 4.39
C SER A 111 -16.96 11.43 4.60
N LEU A 112 -16.48 10.77 3.55
CA LEU A 112 -15.32 9.88 3.63
C LEU A 112 -14.15 10.45 2.82
N TYR A 113 -12.99 10.55 3.46
CA TYR A 113 -11.75 11.05 2.84
C TYR A 113 -10.61 10.05 3.03
N ALA A 114 -9.81 9.89 1.98
CA ALA A 114 -8.58 9.12 2.05
C ALA A 114 -7.42 10.02 2.49
N PHE A 115 -6.64 9.59 3.48
CA PHE A 115 -5.48 10.31 3.99
C PHE A 115 -4.27 9.36 3.98
N SER A 116 -3.27 9.66 3.16
CA SER A 116 -2.19 8.71 2.90
C SER A 116 -0.84 9.39 2.68
N ASN A 117 0.25 8.65 2.96
CA ASN A 117 1.59 9.00 2.54
C ASN A 117 1.82 8.79 1.03
N GLY A 118 0.94 8.03 0.36
CA GLY A 118 0.98 7.83 -1.08
C GLY A 118 0.68 9.12 -1.84
N THR A 119 1.11 9.18 -3.10
CA THR A 119 0.72 10.27 -4.00
C THR A 119 -0.77 10.18 -4.33
N ALA A 120 -1.39 11.30 -4.67
CA ALA A 120 -2.81 11.33 -5.04
C ALA A 120 -3.11 10.31 -6.16
N ASP A 121 -2.31 10.28 -7.22
CA ASP A 121 -2.49 9.34 -8.34
C ASP A 121 -2.37 7.87 -7.92
N ALA A 122 -1.45 7.55 -7.01
CA ALA A 122 -1.28 6.19 -6.51
C ALA A 122 -2.49 5.75 -5.67
N VAL A 123 -2.99 6.63 -4.81
CA VAL A 123 -4.17 6.37 -3.97
C VAL A 123 -5.43 6.24 -4.84
N GLU A 124 -5.63 7.14 -5.79
CA GLU A 124 -6.73 7.05 -6.78
C GLU A 124 -6.74 5.69 -7.47
N THR A 125 -5.59 5.25 -7.96
CA THR A 125 -5.44 3.95 -8.64
C THR A 125 -5.78 2.78 -7.72
N LEU A 126 -5.29 2.79 -6.48
CA LEU A 126 -5.58 1.76 -5.49
C LEU A 126 -7.08 1.67 -5.18
N LEU A 127 -7.71 2.79 -4.87
CA LEU A 127 -9.12 2.84 -4.51
C LEU A 127 -10.01 2.44 -5.69
N ALA A 128 -9.66 2.85 -6.91
CA ALA A 128 -10.37 2.47 -8.13
C ALA A 128 -10.24 0.97 -8.42
N THR A 129 -9.03 0.41 -8.32
CA THR A 129 -8.77 -1.01 -8.52
C THR A 129 -9.51 -1.87 -7.48
N ALA A 130 -9.59 -1.41 -6.23
CA ALA A 130 -10.33 -2.06 -5.16
C ALA A 130 -11.86 -1.89 -5.27
N GLY A 131 -12.35 -1.05 -6.21
CA GLY A 131 -13.76 -0.80 -6.42
C GLY A 131 -14.44 -0.01 -5.30
N ILE A 132 -13.69 0.86 -4.62
CA ILE A 132 -14.18 1.66 -3.48
C ILE A 132 -14.00 3.18 -3.70
N ARG A 133 -13.40 3.61 -4.81
CA ARG A 133 -13.12 5.04 -5.04
C ARG A 133 -14.37 5.92 -4.97
N ASP A 134 -15.47 5.47 -5.54
CA ASP A 134 -16.74 6.23 -5.62
C ASP A 134 -17.41 6.44 -4.26
N LEU A 135 -16.94 5.75 -3.22
CA LEU A 135 -17.43 5.93 -1.85
C LEU A 135 -16.75 7.11 -1.13
N PHE A 136 -15.65 7.63 -1.68
CA PHE A 136 -14.89 8.72 -1.09
C PHE A 136 -15.25 10.07 -1.72
N ASP A 137 -15.36 11.08 -0.86
CA ASP A 137 -15.59 12.47 -1.25
C ASP A 137 -14.27 13.18 -1.61
N GLY A 138 -13.14 12.65 -1.16
CA GLY A 138 -11.80 13.16 -1.47
C GLY A 138 -10.67 12.30 -0.96
#